data_e88a2be802f4aed9f775b945e5f2b186
#
_entry.id   e88a2be802f4aed9f775b945e5f2b186
#
_cell.length_a   1.000
_cell.length_b   1.000
_cell.length_c   1.000
_cell.angle_alpha   90.00
_cell.angle_beta   90.00
_cell.angle_gamma   90.00
#
_symmetry.space_group_name_H-M   'P 1'
#
loop_
_entity.id
_entity.type
_entity.pdbx_description
1 polymer ?
#
loop_
_entity_poly.entity_id
_entity_poly.type
_entity_poly.pdbx_seq_one_letter_code
_entity_poly.pdbx_strand_id
1 'polypeptide(L)'
;MTTHVAPQAKDWYQAKDSDTGYQKVIGYMPAAHGLTLAQNDIIQMVKVGIGTIITDVILLTGAMGSSVTADVGDVTNGESIYISAADVSGNSITYMESVDLVGVPFTYTVADTIDVHFEAATPASDQAFSLIVGYITGVDITP
;
A
#
# COMPACT_ATOMS: atom_id res chain seq x y z
N MET A 1 -8.46 -16.32 -3.90
CA MET A 1 -7.71 -15.03 -3.84
C MET A 1 -8.11 -14.20 -5.04
N THR A 2 -8.59 -13.03 -4.78
CA THR A 2 -9.00 -12.07 -5.81
C THR A 2 -8.19 -10.79 -5.66
N THR A 3 -7.80 -10.18 -6.77
CA THR A 3 -7.12 -8.89 -6.77
C THR A 3 -8.12 -7.80 -7.10
N HIS A 4 -8.23 -6.82 -6.22
CA HIS A 4 -9.03 -5.62 -6.41
C HIS A 4 -8.12 -4.43 -6.69
N VAL A 5 -8.64 -3.41 -7.33
CA VAL A 5 -7.87 -2.22 -7.71
C VAL A 5 -8.56 -0.98 -7.15
N ALA A 6 -7.86 -0.26 -6.29
CA ALA A 6 -8.32 1.03 -5.79
C ALA A 6 -8.35 2.07 -6.91
N PRO A 7 -9.21 3.09 -6.84
CA PRO A 7 -9.31 4.12 -7.88
C PRO A 7 -7.96 4.74 -8.26
N GLN A 8 -7.11 5.01 -7.28
CA GLN A 8 -5.79 5.62 -7.51
C GLN A 8 -4.80 4.67 -8.20
N ALA A 9 -5.00 3.36 -8.11
CA ALA A 9 -4.17 2.39 -8.81
C ALA A 9 -4.68 2.12 -10.23
N LYS A 10 -5.94 2.43 -10.53
CA LYS A 10 -6.48 2.36 -11.89
C LYS A 10 -5.93 3.45 -12.78
N ASP A 11 -5.71 4.62 -12.22
CA ASP A 11 -5.17 5.78 -12.93
C ASP A 11 -3.69 5.91 -12.61
N TRP A 12 -2.86 5.98 -13.64
CA TRP A 12 -1.43 6.18 -13.46
C TRP A 12 -1.16 7.57 -12.92
N TYR A 13 -0.75 7.64 -11.66
CA TYR A 13 -0.29 8.88 -11.05
C TYR A 13 1.20 9.01 -11.29
N GLN A 14 1.55 9.78 -12.31
CA GLN A 14 2.93 10.15 -12.51
C GLN A 14 3.21 11.44 -11.72
N ALA A 15 4.17 11.40 -10.80
CA ALA A 15 4.70 12.61 -10.23
C ALA A 15 5.27 13.48 -11.34
N LYS A 16 5.03 14.77 -11.28
CA LYS A 16 5.58 15.70 -12.27
C LYS A 16 7.11 15.72 -12.16
N ASP A 17 7.79 15.72 -13.28
CA ASP A 17 9.25 15.70 -13.38
C ASP A 17 9.95 16.87 -12.65
N SER A 18 9.20 17.91 -12.26
CA SER A 18 9.74 19.06 -11.54
C SER A 18 9.82 18.88 -10.03
N ASP A 19 9.28 17.79 -9.49
CA ASP A 19 9.18 17.58 -8.05
C ASP A 19 10.26 16.61 -7.58
N THR A 20 11.43 17.14 -7.27
CA THR A 20 12.59 16.39 -6.75
C THR A 20 12.56 16.21 -5.24
N GLY A 21 11.45 16.57 -4.59
CA GLY A 21 11.29 16.50 -3.15
C GLY A 21 10.53 15.27 -2.66
N TYR A 22 10.40 15.20 -1.34
CA TYR A 22 9.56 14.25 -0.66
C TYR A 22 8.08 14.48 -1.00
N GLN A 23 7.40 13.44 -1.44
CA GLN A 23 6.00 13.50 -1.83
C GLN A 23 5.19 12.42 -1.13
N LYS A 24 3.88 12.61 -1.11
CA LYS A 24 2.92 11.61 -0.60
C LYS A 24 1.82 11.36 -1.62
N VAL A 25 1.41 10.11 -1.70
CA VAL A 25 0.21 9.70 -2.43
C VAL A 25 -0.69 8.90 -1.48
N ILE A 26 -1.99 9.04 -1.66
CA ILE A 26 -2.97 8.33 -0.85
C ILE A 26 -3.78 7.42 -1.77
N GLY A 27 -3.69 6.12 -1.52
CA GLY A 27 -4.64 5.14 -2.01
C GLY A 27 -5.83 5.10 -1.06
N TYR A 28 -7.06 5.25 -1.57
CA TYR A 28 -8.25 5.34 -0.75
C TYR A 28 -9.34 4.40 -1.24
N MET A 29 -9.87 3.60 -0.31
CA MET A 29 -11.08 2.80 -0.53
C MET A 29 -12.18 3.32 0.40
N PRO A 30 -13.24 3.94 -0.14
CA PRO A 30 -14.36 4.42 0.68
C PRO A 30 -15.15 3.25 1.28
N ALA A 31 -15.89 3.51 2.36
CA ALA A 31 -16.74 2.48 2.97
C ALA A 31 -17.74 1.87 1.97
N ALA A 32 -18.26 2.67 1.05
CA ALA A 32 -19.18 2.24 -0.01
C ALA A 32 -18.44 1.86 -1.31
N HIS A 33 -17.34 1.10 -1.22
CA HIS A 33 -16.58 0.71 -2.41
C HIS A 33 -17.28 -0.35 -3.30
N GLY A 34 -18.31 -1.00 -2.80
CA GLY A 34 -19.11 -1.97 -3.57
C GLY A 34 -18.44 -3.32 -3.82
N LEU A 35 -17.27 -3.56 -3.28
CA LEU A 35 -16.57 -4.83 -3.39
C LEU A 35 -16.95 -5.75 -2.23
N THR A 36 -17.07 -7.03 -2.52
CA THR A 36 -17.13 -8.06 -1.49
C THR A 36 -15.72 -8.58 -1.27
N LEU A 37 -15.16 -8.29 -0.09
CA LEU A 37 -13.82 -8.71 0.26
C LEU A 37 -13.85 -10.11 0.86
N ALA A 38 -12.85 -10.91 0.52
CA ALA A 38 -12.64 -12.22 1.07
C ALA A 38 -11.27 -12.31 1.75
N GLN A 39 -11.10 -13.32 2.59
CA GLN A 39 -9.79 -13.63 3.15
C GLN A 39 -8.77 -13.87 2.02
N ASN A 40 -7.58 -13.34 2.17
CA ASN A 40 -6.48 -13.39 1.22
C ASN A 40 -6.69 -12.58 -0.07
N ASP A 41 -7.70 -11.72 -0.13
CA ASP A 41 -7.81 -10.79 -1.25
C ASP A 41 -6.70 -9.76 -1.20
N ILE A 42 -6.22 -9.38 -2.37
CA ILE A 42 -5.19 -8.35 -2.56
C ILE A 42 -5.86 -7.11 -3.14
N ILE A 43 -5.64 -5.97 -2.52
CA ILE A 43 -6.13 -4.69 -2.99
C ILE A 43 -4.95 -3.84 -3.44
N GLN A 44 -4.86 -3.61 -4.74
CA GLN A 44 -3.84 -2.72 -5.31
C GLN A 44 -4.22 -1.26 -5.02
N MET A 45 -3.44 -0.60 -4.17
CA MET A 45 -3.77 0.73 -3.65
C MET A 45 -3.06 1.86 -4.40
N VAL A 46 -1.78 1.71 -4.66
CA VAL A 46 -0.93 2.77 -5.22
C VAL A 46 -0.03 2.19 -6.30
N LYS A 47 0.01 2.82 -7.47
CA LYS A 47 0.99 2.50 -8.52
C LYS A 47 2.31 3.21 -8.23
N VAL A 48 3.40 2.50 -8.47
CA VAL A 48 4.77 3.03 -8.36
C VAL A 48 5.55 2.74 -9.64
N GLY A 49 6.29 3.74 -10.08
CA GLY A 49 7.14 3.63 -11.26
C GLY A 49 8.57 3.22 -10.94
N ILE A 50 9.31 2.86 -11.97
CA ILE A 50 10.74 2.57 -11.88
C ILE A 50 11.48 3.80 -11.30
N GLY A 51 12.41 3.56 -10.38
CA GLY A 51 13.19 4.60 -9.73
C GLY A 51 12.50 5.28 -8.55
N THR A 52 11.25 4.93 -8.26
CA THR A 52 10.55 5.44 -7.08
C THR A 52 11.20 4.89 -5.81
N ILE A 53 11.53 5.79 -4.90
CA ILE A 53 12.11 5.45 -3.60
C ILE A 53 11.02 5.62 -2.55
N ILE A 54 10.67 4.56 -1.86
CA ILE A 54 9.65 4.59 -0.81
C ILE A 54 10.31 4.99 0.50
N THR A 55 9.79 6.04 1.11
CA THR A 55 10.33 6.59 2.36
C THR A 55 9.47 6.25 3.56
N ASP A 56 8.15 6.05 3.34
CA ASP A 56 7.26 5.78 4.43
C ASP A 56 5.93 5.19 3.92
N VAL A 57 5.31 4.34 4.71
CA VAL A 57 4.01 3.72 4.40
C VAL A 57 3.18 3.71 5.67
N ILE A 58 1.94 4.20 5.57
CA ILE A 58 1.00 4.25 6.69
C ILE A 58 -0.32 3.63 6.23
N LEU A 59 -0.77 2.61 6.93
CA LEU A 59 -2.07 1.99 6.72
C LEU A 59 -3.07 2.51 7.74
N LEU A 60 -4.20 3.05 7.25
CA LEU A 60 -5.33 3.45 8.06
C LEU A 60 -6.52 2.56 7.70
N THR A 61 -7.14 1.95 8.69
CA THR A 61 -8.32 1.11 8.46
C THR A 61 -9.44 1.44 9.43
N GLY A 62 -10.68 1.33 8.98
CA GLY A 62 -11.81 1.10 9.86
C GLY A 62 -11.72 -0.29 10.51
N ALA A 63 -12.68 -0.63 11.35
CA ALA A 63 -12.73 -1.95 12.00
C ALA A 63 -13.02 -3.05 10.99
N MET A 64 -12.01 -3.80 10.59
CA MET A 64 -12.11 -4.81 9.52
C MET A 64 -12.69 -6.15 10.01
N GLY A 65 -12.87 -6.31 11.32
CA GLY A 65 -13.46 -7.50 11.88
C GLY A 65 -12.52 -8.31 12.76
N SER A 66 -13.10 -9.15 13.60
CA SER A 66 -12.35 -9.95 14.58
C SER A 66 -11.30 -10.82 13.90
N SER A 67 -10.10 -10.79 14.43
CA SER A 67 -8.94 -11.57 13.98
C SER A 67 -8.44 -11.25 12.56
N VAL A 68 -8.90 -10.17 11.93
CA VAL A 68 -8.36 -9.74 10.64
C VAL A 68 -7.01 -9.09 10.85
N THR A 69 -6.03 -9.49 10.06
CA THR A 69 -4.72 -8.85 9.96
C THR A 69 -4.51 -8.33 8.55
N ALA A 70 -3.62 -7.37 8.40
CA ALA A 70 -3.27 -6.81 7.11
C ALA A 70 -1.75 -6.78 6.92
N ASP A 71 -1.34 -7.16 5.73
CA ASP A 71 0.01 -6.96 5.23
C ASP A 71 0.01 -5.82 4.19
N VAL A 72 1.12 -5.13 4.07
CA VAL A 72 1.33 -4.15 3.01
C VAL A 72 2.66 -4.42 2.33
N GLY A 73 2.61 -4.57 1.04
CA GLY A 73 3.78 -4.86 0.23
C GLY A 73 3.48 -4.83 -1.24
N ASP A 74 4.20 -5.61 -2.00
CA ASP A 74 3.99 -5.78 -3.44
C ASP A 74 4.23 -7.24 -3.85
N VAL A 75 3.74 -7.61 -5.03
CA VAL A 75 3.84 -8.99 -5.52
C VAL A 75 5.28 -9.36 -5.87
N THR A 76 6.08 -8.40 -6.31
CA THR A 76 7.44 -8.65 -6.78
C THR A 76 8.44 -8.85 -5.63
N ASN A 77 8.33 -8.03 -4.59
CA ASN A 77 9.31 -7.98 -3.50
C ASN A 77 8.82 -8.64 -2.21
N GLY A 78 7.53 -8.81 -2.06
CA GLY A 78 6.90 -9.48 -0.92
C GLY A 78 5.66 -8.75 -0.41
N GLU A 79 4.62 -9.51 -0.14
CA GLU A 79 3.30 -9.00 0.28
C GLU A 79 3.33 -8.27 1.62
N SER A 80 4.35 -8.48 2.44
CA SER A 80 4.51 -7.90 3.78
C SER A 80 5.77 -7.05 3.94
N ILE A 81 6.35 -6.59 2.85
CA ILE A 81 7.66 -5.89 2.88
C ILE A 81 7.61 -4.58 3.67
N TYR A 82 6.47 -3.90 3.73
CA TYR A 82 6.32 -2.65 4.46
C TYR A 82 5.65 -2.81 5.82
N ILE A 83 4.57 -3.57 5.88
CA ILE A 83 3.81 -3.85 7.10
C ILE A 83 3.49 -5.34 7.11
N SER A 84 3.73 -6.00 8.23
CA SER A 84 3.47 -7.42 8.41
C SER A 84 2.49 -7.65 9.55
N ALA A 85 1.42 -8.39 9.28
CA ALA A 85 0.44 -8.88 10.24
C ALA A 85 -0.13 -7.80 11.19
N ALA A 86 -0.40 -6.61 10.65
CA ALA A 86 -1.01 -5.53 11.43
C ALA A 86 -2.41 -5.94 11.90
N ASP A 87 -2.69 -5.78 13.18
CA ASP A 87 -4.04 -6.00 13.72
C ASP A 87 -4.98 -4.87 13.25
N VAL A 88 -5.94 -5.21 12.43
CA VAL A 88 -6.95 -4.31 11.89
C VAL A 88 -8.37 -4.68 12.34
N SER A 89 -8.49 -5.43 13.42
CA SER A 89 -9.78 -5.83 14.01
C SER A 89 -10.62 -4.63 14.47
N GLY A 90 -9.97 -3.56 14.90
CA GLY A 90 -10.57 -2.26 15.22
C GLY A 90 -10.06 -1.16 14.29
N ASN A 91 -10.51 0.07 14.51
CA ASN A 91 -9.93 1.23 13.84
C ASN A 91 -8.43 1.30 14.15
N SER A 92 -7.60 1.37 13.13
CA SER A 92 -6.15 1.33 13.33
C SER A 92 -5.38 2.27 12.43
N ILE A 93 -4.22 2.68 12.91
CA ILE A 93 -3.18 3.36 12.15
C ILE A 93 -1.92 2.55 12.36
N THR A 94 -1.36 2.01 11.29
CA THR A 94 -0.14 1.20 11.35
C THR A 94 0.92 1.81 10.46
N TYR A 95 2.09 2.01 11.05
CA TYR A 95 3.25 2.58 10.35
C TYR A 95 4.15 1.46 9.84
N MET A 96 4.84 1.75 8.75
CA MET A 96 5.87 0.88 8.20
C MET A 96 6.88 0.48 9.28
N GLU A 97 7.15 -0.80 9.38
CA GLU A 97 8.17 -1.33 10.26
C GLU A 97 9.54 -1.29 9.57
N SER A 98 10.56 -0.87 10.31
CA SER A 98 11.91 -0.75 9.76
C SER A 98 12.66 -2.08 9.64
N VAL A 99 12.10 -3.15 10.17
CA VAL A 99 12.79 -4.46 10.28
C VAL A 99 12.95 -5.18 8.96
N ASP A 100 12.03 -5.00 8.03
CA ASP A 100 12.05 -5.71 6.75
C ASP A 100 12.75 -4.92 5.63
N LEU A 101 13.09 -3.67 5.91
CA LEU A 101 13.77 -2.79 4.97
C LEU A 101 15.27 -2.69 5.30
N VAL A 102 15.96 -3.78 5.15
CA VAL A 102 17.44 -3.77 5.26
C VAL A 102 18.00 -2.93 4.13
N GLY A 103 18.45 -1.74 4.46
CA GLY A 103 18.99 -0.82 3.48
C GLY A 103 17.99 0.19 2.94
N VAL A 104 17.03 0.62 3.77
CA VAL A 104 16.16 1.76 3.43
C VAL A 104 16.99 2.93 2.87
N PRO A 105 16.51 3.62 1.83
CA PRO A 105 15.19 3.55 1.22
C PRO A 105 15.02 2.40 0.22
N PHE A 106 13.82 1.85 0.15
CA PHE A 106 13.48 0.84 -0.86
C PHE A 106 13.25 1.51 -2.23
N THR A 107 13.96 1.03 -3.24
CA THR A 107 13.88 1.58 -4.60
C THR A 107 13.27 0.57 -5.56
N TYR A 108 12.23 0.98 -6.29
CA TYR A 108 11.62 0.14 -7.31
C TYR A 108 12.47 0.09 -8.57
N THR A 109 12.82 -1.12 -8.99
CA THR A 109 13.56 -1.37 -10.24
C THR A 109 12.63 -1.74 -11.40
N VAL A 110 11.39 -2.08 -11.11
CA VAL A 110 10.31 -2.33 -12.05
C VAL A 110 9.06 -1.59 -11.59
N ALA A 111 8.16 -1.26 -12.51
CA ALA A 111 6.87 -0.69 -12.15
C ALA A 111 6.01 -1.75 -11.46
N ASP A 112 5.33 -1.37 -10.38
CA ASP A 112 4.51 -2.28 -9.58
C ASP A 112 3.35 -1.52 -8.91
N THR A 113 2.63 -2.19 -8.03
CA THR A 113 1.65 -1.59 -7.13
C THR A 113 2.02 -1.89 -5.69
N ILE A 114 1.74 -0.96 -4.79
CA ILE A 114 1.76 -1.22 -3.35
C ILE A 114 0.36 -1.64 -2.96
N ASP A 115 0.27 -2.80 -2.34
CA ASP A 115 -0.97 -3.53 -2.13
C ASP A 115 -1.25 -3.71 -0.64
N VAL A 116 -2.54 -3.77 -0.31
CA VAL A 116 -3.01 -4.24 1.01
C VAL A 116 -3.53 -5.66 0.85
N HIS A 117 -3.07 -6.54 1.70
CA HIS A 117 -3.45 -7.94 1.72
C HIS A 117 -4.09 -8.27 3.08
N PHE A 118 -5.38 -8.56 3.10
CA PHE A 118 -6.08 -8.95 4.33
C PHE A 118 -5.99 -10.44 4.56
N GLU A 119 -5.53 -10.82 5.74
CA GLU A 119 -5.28 -12.21 6.12
C GLU A 119 -6.03 -12.61 7.39
N ALA A 120 -5.81 -13.85 7.80
CA ALA A 120 -6.29 -14.50 9.02
C ALA A 120 -7.81 -14.69 9.09
N ALA A 121 -8.60 -13.75 8.61
CA ALA A 121 -10.06 -13.86 8.55
C ALA A 121 -10.62 -13.02 7.40
N THR A 122 -11.91 -13.19 7.10
CA THR A 122 -12.61 -12.40 6.09
C THR A 122 -12.78 -10.95 6.56
N PRO A 123 -12.25 -9.96 5.83
CA PRO A 123 -12.41 -8.57 6.21
C PRO A 123 -13.84 -8.06 5.96
N ALA A 124 -14.24 -7.05 6.74
CA ALA A 124 -15.51 -6.36 6.51
C ALA A 124 -15.50 -5.63 5.17
N SER A 125 -16.58 -5.76 4.41
CA SER A 125 -16.72 -5.15 3.08
C SER A 125 -17.33 -3.76 3.08
N ASP A 126 -17.63 -3.19 4.25
CA ASP A 126 -18.29 -1.90 4.43
C ASP A 126 -17.43 -0.88 5.19
N GLN A 127 -16.15 -1.16 5.31
CA GLN A 127 -15.21 -0.28 6.02
C GLN A 127 -14.27 0.43 5.04
N ALA A 128 -14.01 1.71 5.32
CA ALA A 128 -13.02 2.48 4.60
C ALA A 128 -11.61 2.09 5.04
N PHE A 129 -10.67 2.14 4.11
CA PHE A 129 -9.25 2.05 4.42
C PHE A 129 -8.43 2.88 3.44
N SER A 130 -7.27 3.32 3.88
CA SER A 130 -6.37 4.16 3.10
C SER A 130 -4.93 3.72 3.29
N LEU A 131 -4.14 3.88 2.24
CA LEU A 131 -2.71 3.69 2.27
C LEU A 131 -2.03 5.00 1.90
N ILE A 132 -1.26 5.56 2.82
CA ILE A 132 -0.45 6.74 2.59
C ILE A 132 0.97 6.26 2.30
N VAL A 133 1.49 6.62 1.14
CA VAL A 133 2.85 6.27 0.71
C VAL A 133 3.65 7.55 0.53
N GLY A 134 4.71 7.69 1.33
CA GLY A 134 5.72 8.71 1.14
C GLY A 134 6.78 8.23 0.17
N TYR A 135 7.18 9.07 -0.78
CA TYR A 135 8.14 8.66 -1.80
C TYR A 135 8.95 9.84 -2.34
N ILE A 136 10.09 9.49 -2.90
CA ILE A 136 10.92 10.38 -3.70
C ILE A 136 10.98 9.77 -5.09
N THR A 137 10.69 10.56 -6.13
CA THR A 137 10.93 10.10 -7.49
C THR A 137 12.42 9.97 -7.74
N GLY A 138 12.81 8.88 -8.37
CA GLY A 138 14.19 8.68 -8.75
C GLY A 138 14.68 9.87 -9.59
N VAL A 139 15.65 10.57 -9.05
CA VAL A 139 16.36 11.56 -9.86
C VAL A 139 17.09 10.78 -10.93
N ASP A 140 16.81 11.09 -12.19
CA ASP A 140 17.68 10.61 -13.25
C ASP A 140 19.05 11.25 -13.05
N ILE A 141 19.92 10.53 -12.33
CA ILE A 141 21.32 10.91 -12.19
C ILE A 141 22.06 10.35 -13.39
N THR A 142 21.63 10.76 -14.56
CA THR A 142 22.48 10.54 -15.74
C THR A 142 23.65 11.52 -15.66
N PRO A 143 24.87 10.99 -15.58
CA PRO A 143 26.03 11.84 -15.62
C PRO A 143 26.13 12.60 -16.94
#